data_7b3a72c65015a658563eea4f031767c2
#
_entry.id   7b3a72c65015a658563eea4f031767c2
#
_cell.length_a   1.000
_cell.length_b   1.000
_cell.length_c   1.000
_cell.angle_alpha   90.00
_cell.angle_beta   90.00
_cell.angle_gamma   90.00
#
_symmetry.space_group_name_H-M   'P 1'
#
loop_
_entity.id
_entity.type
_entity.pdbx_description
1 polymer ?
#
loop_
_entity_poly.entity_id
_entity_poly.type
_entity_poly.pdbx_seq_one_letter_code
_entity_poly.pdbx_strand_id
1 'polypeptide(L)'
;EPLFTFLANDLYSLPEFLRKNRDQTDFVTVDLIYDYFQDLLKKEIFNTTVHSIWSKTDTALRQVKNIDQKRILKAIAIIYIVQDERFKAIPTHIKAALMMNDEVFTNAVTKLQKKHILSQRDSLEYVLLTANGVDVQKNVENYVNLKVSNINCAELLEKDFPLGFVLPREYNDRFSMLRYFKKVYMDARVLLNYKSGKQLLKDYACDGIVIYILSVGKDEQALLLSQISTFDDTPEIIICISNYKYDFENQLKKLSQFTT
;
A
#
# COMPACT_ATOMS: atom_id res chain seq x y z
N GLU A 1 1.77 -30.60 -20.51
CA GLU A 1 0.89 -31.78 -20.25
C GLU A 1 -0.32 -31.49 -19.36
N PRO A 2 -0.27 -30.75 -18.23
CA PRO A 2 -1.44 -30.50 -17.40
C PRO A 2 -2.61 -29.82 -18.12
N LEU A 3 -2.31 -28.96 -19.10
CA LEU A 3 -3.33 -28.31 -19.91
C LEU A 3 -4.10 -29.32 -20.77
N PHE A 4 -3.39 -30.31 -21.37
CA PHE A 4 -4.04 -31.34 -22.19
C PHE A 4 -4.93 -32.25 -21.33
N THR A 5 -4.52 -32.56 -20.10
CA THR A 5 -5.36 -33.32 -19.18
C THR A 5 -6.62 -32.56 -18.77
N PHE A 6 -6.54 -31.22 -18.57
CA PHE A 6 -7.71 -30.38 -18.36
C PHE A 6 -8.69 -30.40 -19.54
N LEU A 7 -8.16 -30.46 -20.77
CA LEU A 7 -8.98 -30.51 -21.98
C LEU A 7 -9.61 -31.89 -22.24
N ALA A 8 -9.07 -32.96 -21.67
CA ALA A 8 -9.46 -34.35 -22.00
C ALA A 8 -10.07 -35.15 -20.86
N ASN A 9 -9.88 -34.77 -19.60
CA ASN A 9 -10.37 -35.52 -18.44
C ASN A 9 -11.89 -35.43 -18.25
N ASP A 10 -12.45 -36.37 -17.48
CA ASP A 10 -13.89 -36.44 -17.23
C ASP A 10 -14.39 -35.64 -16.03
N LEU A 11 -13.54 -35.35 -15.03
CA LEU A 11 -13.90 -34.65 -13.79
C LEU A 11 -13.24 -33.29 -13.67
N TYR A 12 -14.01 -32.28 -13.29
CA TYR A 12 -13.59 -30.89 -13.10
C TYR A 12 -12.87 -30.27 -14.31
N SER A 13 -13.16 -30.80 -15.49
CA SER A 13 -12.45 -30.47 -16.74
C SER A 13 -13.38 -29.77 -17.74
N LEU A 14 -12.80 -29.33 -18.87
CA LEU A 14 -13.57 -28.70 -19.94
C LEU A 14 -14.73 -29.59 -20.48
N PRO A 15 -14.57 -30.91 -20.70
CA PRO A 15 -15.68 -31.75 -21.15
C PRO A 15 -16.85 -31.84 -20.15
N GLU A 16 -16.55 -31.85 -18.84
CA GLU A 16 -17.63 -31.82 -17.82
C GLU A 16 -18.33 -30.47 -17.82
N PHE A 17 -17.59 -29.38 -17.91
CA PHE A 17 -18.15 -28.02 -18.01
C PHE A 17 -19.09 -27.90 -19.22
N LEU A 18 -18.63 -28.32 -20.40
CA LEU A 18 -19.44 -28.32 -21.63
C LEU A 18 -20.69 -29.21 -21.52
N ARG A 19 -20.60 -30.33 -20.84
CA ARG A 19 -21.77 -31.22 -20.61
C ARG A 19 -22.80 -30.55 -19.71
N LYS A 20 -22.38 -29.86 -18.66
CA LYS A 20 -23.26 -29.16 -17.71
C LYS A 20 -23.93 -27.93 -18.30
N ASN A 21 -23.26 -27.25 -19.21
CA ASN A 21 -23.70 -25.96 -19.79
C ASN A 21 -24.05 -26.07 -21.28
N ARG A 22 -24.69 -27.20 -21.68
CA ARG A 22 -25.02 -27.45 -23.10
C ARG A 22 -25.88 -26.40 -23.77
N ASP A 23 -26.75 -25.76 -22.99
CA ASP A 23 -27.77 -24.82 -23.50
C ASP A 23 -27.37 -23.33 -23.20
N GLN A 24 -26.19 -23.08 -22.64
CA GLN A 24 -25.72 -21.76 -22.29
C GLN A 24 -24.31 -21.53 -22.84
N THR A 25 -24.08 -20.33 -23.37
CA THR A 25 -22.75 -19.88 -23.80
C THR A 25 -21.96 -19.33 -22.59
N ASP A 26 -21.62 -20.21 -21.67
CA ASP A 26 -20.81 -19.85 -20.51
C ASP A 26 -19.31 -20.02 -20.82
N PHE A 27 -18.51 -19.22 -20.16
CA PHE A 27 -17.04 -19.31 -20.26
C PHE A 27 -16.44 -20.06 -19.07
N VAL A 28 -15.35 -20.77 -19.33
CA VAL A 28 -14.54 -21.35 -18.26
C VAL A 28 -13.88 -20.23 -17.47
N THR A 29 -14.23 -20.10 -16.20
CA THR A 29 -13.69 -19.09 -15.29
C THR A 29 -12.51 -19.64 -14.49
N VAL A 30 -11.67 -18.76 -13.96
CA VAL A 30 -10.40 -19.11 -13.30
C VAL A 30 -10.60 -19.98 -12.04
N ASP A 31 -11.72 -19.85 -11.36
CA ASP A 31 -12.08 -20.69 -10.20
C ASP A 31 -12.24 -22.19 -10.57
N LEU A 32 -12.71 -22.49 -11.77
CA LEU A 32 -12.79 -23.88 -12.27
C LEU A 32 -11.39 -24.47 -12.54
N ILE A 33 -10.47 -23.64 -12.99
CA ILE A 33 -9.06 -24.03 -13.15
C ILE A 33 -8.46 -24.41 -11.79
N TYR A 34 -8.74 -23.63 -10.74
CA TYR A 34 -8.30 -23.95 -9.38
C TYR A 34 -8.85 -25.33 -8.94
N ASP A 35 -10.14 -25.58 -9.16
CA ASP A 35 -10.77 -26.85 -8.76
C ASP A 35 -10.15 -28.04 -9.46
N TYR A 36 -9.82 -27.91 -10.74
CA TYR A 36 -9.16 -28.98 -11.50
C TYR A 36 -7.75 -29.27 -10.97
N PHE A 37 -6.95 -28.22 -10.68
CA PHE A 37 -5.57 -28.37 -10.23
C PHE A 37 -5.40 -28.54 -8.73
N GLN A 38 -6.46 -28.48 -7.93
CA GLN A 38 -6.39 -28.47 -6.47
C GLN A 38 -5.57 -29.63 -5.90
N ASP A 39 -5.74 -30.83 -6.41
CA ASP A 39 -5.00 -32.02 -5.94
C ASP A 39 -3.52 -31.99 -6.32
N LEU A 40 -3.17 -31.39 -7.45
CA LEU A 40 -1.79 -31.17 -7.85
C LEU A 40 -1.13 -30.09 -6.98
N LEU A 41 -1.82 -28.97 -6.77
CA LEU A 41 -1.34 -27.89 -5.91
C LEU A 41 -1.07 -28.36 -4.47
N LYS A 42 -1.90 -29.26 -3.96
CA LYS A 42 -1.71 -29.89 -2.67
C LYS A 42 -0.43 -30.73 -2.59
N LYS A 43 -0.06 -31.37 -3.68
CA LYS A 43 1.11 -32.26 -3.77
C LYS A 43 2.41 -31.51 -4.03
N GLU A 44 2.36 -30.23 -4.41
CA GLU A 44 3.53 -29.37 -4.72
C GLU A 44 4.28 -28.90 -3.46
N ILE A 45 4.62 -29.86 -2.58
CA ILE A 45 5.29 -29.57 -1.29
C ILE A 45 6.70 -28.96 -1.49
N PHE A 46 7.37 -29.32 -2.58
CA PHE A 46 8.72 -28.80 -2.89
C PHE A 46 8.70 -27.36 -3.41
N ASN A 47 7.59 -26.91 -3.97
CA ASN A 47 7.39 -25.49 -4.30
C ASN A 47 6.72 -24.80 -3.12
N THR A 48 7.54 -24.31 -2.19
CA THR A 48 7.07 -23.69 -0.94
C THR A 48 6.10 -22.51 -1.18
N THR A 49 6.29 -21.75 -2.24
CA THR A 49 5.43 -20.62 -2.60
C THR A 49 4.04 -21.11 -3.00
N VAL A 50 3.96 -22.04 -3.96
CA VAL A 50 2.69 -22.59 -4.45
C VAL A 50 1.94 -23.31 -3.32
N HIS A 51 2.66 -24.14 -2.55
CA HIS A 51 2.08 -24.86 -1.42
C HIS A 51 1.55 -23.90 -0.33
N SER A 52 2.28 -22.83 -0.02
CA SER A 52 1.83 -21.81 0.94
C SER A 52 0.55 -21.11 0.47
N ILE A 53 0.47 -20.72 -0.82
CA ILE A 53 -0.73 -20.10 -1.40
C ILE A 53 -1.91 -21.08 -1.34
N TRP A 54 -1.68 -22.34 -1.75
CA TRP A 54 -2.71 -23.37 -1.68
C TRP A 54 -3.22 -23.58 -0.24
N SER A 55 -2.33 -23.74 0.72
CA SER A 55 -2.68 -23.98 2.14
C SER A 55 -3.50 -22.83 2.75
N LYS A 56 -3.09 -21.59 2.47
CA LYS A 56 -3.84 -20.40 2.89
C LYS A 56 -5.24 -20.37 2.27
N THR A 57 -5.33 -20.70 0.99
CA THR A 57 -6.60 -20.74 0.25
C THR A 57 -7.51 -21.83 0.77
N ASP A 58 -7.00 -23.04 0.97
CA ASP A 58 -7.79 -24.17 1.52
C ASP A 58 -8.35 -23.83 2.91
N THR A 59 -7.53 -23.23 3.77
CA THR A 59 -7.96 -22.75 5.09
C THR A 59 -9.08 -21.70 4.97
N ALA A 60 -8.94 -20.74 4.07
CA ALA A 60 -9.95 -19.72 3.81
C ALA A 60 -11.25 -20.31 3.25
N LEU A 61 -11.16 -21.26 2.31
CA LEU A 61 -12.31 -21.92 1.69
C LEU A 61 -13.15 -22.70 2.70
N ARG A 62 -12.54 -23.32 3.72
CA ARG A 62 -13.24 -24.02 4.81
C ARG A 62 -14.07 -23.08 5.69
N GLN A 63 -13.68 -21.82 5.82
CA GLN A 63 -14.38 -20.81 6.62
C GLN A 63 -15.55 -20.15 5.90
N VAL A 64 -15.71 -20.42 4.59
CA VAL A 64 -16.67 -19.74 3.72
C VAL A 64 -17.67 -20.72 3.13
N LYS A 65 -18.98 -20.41 3.26
CA LYS A 65 -20.06 -21.23 2.70
C LYS A 65 -20.59 -20.71 1.35
N ASN A 66 -20.52 -19.38 1.14
CA ASN A 66 -21.06 -18.73 -0.05
C ASN A 66 -20.21 -19.03 -1.29
N ILE A 67 -20.88 -19.36 -2.40
CA ILE A 67 -20.23 -19.77 -3.66
C ILE A 67 -19.40 -18.61 -4.25
N ASP A 68 -19.93 -17.39 -4.29
CA ASP A 68 -19.23 -16.25 -4.89
C ASP A 68 -17.96 -15.90 -4.12
N GLN A 69 -18.02 -15.99 -2.79
CA GLN A 69 -16.83 -15.80 -1.95
C GLN A 69 -15.77 -16.87 -2.24
N LYS A 70 -16.15 -18.12 -2.41
CA LYS A 70 -15.24 -19.21 -2.77
C LYS A 70 -14.60 -18.98 -4.13
N ARG A 71 -15.39 -18.55 -5.13
CA ARG A 71 -14.89 -18.23 -6.47
C ARG A 71 -13.83 -17.15 -6.42
N ILE A 72 -14.05 -16.08 -5.67
CA ILE A 72 -13.08 -14.98 -5.49
C ILE A 72 -11.78 -15.48 -4.86
N LEU A 73 -11.85 -16.29 -3.78
CA LEU A 73 -10.66 -16.83 -3.13
C LEU A 73 -9.83 -17.71 -4.06
N LYS A 74 -10.48 -18.57 -4.86
CA LYS A 74 -9.83 -19.43 -5.85
C LYS A 74 -9.16 -18.61 -6.96
N ALA A 75 -9.81 -17.57 -7.47
CA ALA A 75 -9.25 -16.69 -8.49
C ALA A 75 -8.02 -15.96 -7.97
N ILE A 76 -8.06 -15.43 -6.76
CA ILE A 76 -6.91 -14.79 -6.12
C ILE A 76 -5.75 -15.77 -5.98
N ALA A 77 -6.02 -17.02 -5.57
CA ALA A 77 -5.00 -18.04 -5.46
C ALA A 77 -4.30 -18.32 -6.79
N ILE A 78 -5.05 -18.49 -7.88
CA ILE A 78 -4.47 -18.72 -9.21
C ILE A 78 -3.62 -17.51 -9.65
N ILE A 79 -4.11 -16.29 -9.46
CA ILE A 79 -3.35 -15.08 -9.78
C ILE A 79 -1.99 -15.06 -9.06
N TYR A 80 -1.97 -15.40 -7.77
CA TYR A 80 -0.73 -15.48 -7.01
C TYR A 80 0.19 -16.65 -7.38
N ILE A 81 -0.37 -17.75 -7.87
CA ILE A 81 0.40 -18.91 -8.35
C ILE A 81 1.06 -18.59 -9.70
N VAL A 82 0.34 -17.91 -10.59
CA VAL A 82 0.83 -17.55 -11.93
C VAL A 82 1.93 -16.51 -11.87
N GLN A 83 1.91 -15.58 -10.91
CA GLN A 83 2.92 -14.54 -10.70
C GLN A 83 3.22 -13.66 -11.93
N ASP A 84 2.23 -13.42 -12.79
CA ASP A 84 2.38 -12.52 -13.93
C ASP A 84 2.12 -11.07 -13.49
N GLU A 85 3.10 -10.18 -13.72
CA GLU A 85 3.01 -8.77 -13.36
C GLU A 85 1.83 -8.02 -14.03
N ARG A 86 1.39 -8.51 -15.19
CA ARG A 86 0.25 -7.96 -15.93
C ARG A 86 -1.10 -8.36 -15.32
N PHE A 87 -1.11 -9.42 -14.53
CA PHE A 87 -2.33 -10.01 -13.97
C PHE A 87 -2.30 -10.03 -12.45
N LYS A 88 -2.57 -8.87 -11.86
CA LYS A 88 -2.56 -8.65 -10.41
C LYS A 88 -3.91 -8.95 -9.77
N ALA A 89 -3.93 -9.27 -8.47
CA ALA A 89 -5.14 -9.57 -7.71
C ALA A 89 -5.94 -8.29 -7.35
N ILE A 90 -6.22 -7.44 -8.35
CA ILE A 90 -7.01 -6.21 -8.20
C ILE A 90 -8.48 -6.45 -8.59
N PRO A 91 -9.43 -5.60 -8.12
CA PRO A 91 -10.86 -5.78 -8.37
C PRO A 91 -11.22 -5.99 -9.84
N THR A 92 -10.62 -5.21 -10.73
CA THR A 92 -10.90 -5.27 -12.18
C THR A 92 -10.52 -6.61 -12.79
N HIS A 93 -9.34 -7.13 -12.46
CA HIS A 93 -8.85 -8.40 -13.00
C HIS A 93 -9.64 -9.60 -12.45
N ILE A 94 -9.94 -9.58 -11.14
CA ILE A 94 -10.70 -10.68 -10.52
C ILE A 94 -12.12 -10.73 -11.07
N LYS A 95 -12.79 -9.59 -11.21
CA LYS A 95 -14.13 -9.51 -11.81
C LYS A 95 -14.15 -10.05 -13.24
N ALA A 96 -13.18 -9.64 -14.06
CA ALA A 96 -13.03 -10.11 -15.43
C ALA A 96 -12.77 -11.63 -15.48
N ALA A 97 -11.85 -12.14 -14.63
CA ALA A 97 -11.51 -13.57 -14.58
C ALA A 97 -12.68 -14.47 -14.13
N LEU A 98 -13.61 -13.93 -13.34
CA LEU A 98 -14.79 -14.64 -12.85
C LEU A 98 -16.07 -14.30 -13.62
N MET A 99 -16.02 -13.34 -14.53
CA MET A 99 -17.20 -12.78 -15.21
C MET A 99 -18.31 -12.35 -14.23
N MET A 100 -17.88 -11.73 -13.12
CA MET A 100 -18.76 -11.37 -12.00
C MET A 100 -19.15 -9.90 -12.10
N ASN A 101 -20.44 -9.62 -11.86
CA ASN A 101 -20.90 -8.24 -11.83
C ASN A 101 -20.42 -7.48 -10.58
N ASP A 102 -20.44 -6.14 -10.64
CA ASP A 102 -19.90 -5.27 -9.60
C ASP A 102 -20.59 -5.43 -8.26
N GLU A 103 -21.89 -5.58 -8.25
CA GLU A 103 -22.69 -5.68 -7.02
C GLU A 103 -22.39 -6.97 -6.25
N VAL A 104 -22.42 -8.12 -6.95
CA VAL A 104 -22.12 -9.43 -6.38
C VAL A 104 -20.68 -9.47 -5.86
N PHE A 105 -19.73 -8.95 -6.66
CA PHE A 105 -18.32 -8.90 -6.27
C PHE A 105 -18.11 -8.06 -5.01
N THR A 106 -18.62 -6.83 -4.97
CA THR A 106 -18.45 -5.91 -3.85
C THR A 106 -19.06 -6.47 -2.57
N ASN A 107 -20.26 -7.06 -2.65
CA ASN A 107 -20.92 -7.71 -1.52
C ASN A 107 -20.10 -8.90 -0.99
N ALA A 108 -19.60 -9.75 -1.88
CA ALA A 108 -18.80 -10.91 -1.52
C ALA A 108 -17.48 -10.50 -0.86
N VAL A 109 -16.76 -9.54 -1.44
CA VAL A 109 -15.49 -9.01 -0.90
C VAL A 109 -15.70 -8.36 0.46
N THR A 110 -16.70 -7.50 0.61
CA THR A 110 -17.00 -6.85 1.89
C THR A 110 -17.23 -7.87 3.00
N LYS A 111 -17.93 -8.97 2.69
CA LYS A 111 -18.13 -10.05 3.66
C LYS A 111 -16.84 -10.82 3.99
N LEU A 112 -15.95 -11.02 3.01
CA LEU A 112 -14.64 -11.63 3.23
C LEU A 112 -13.73 -10.76 4.08
N GLN A 113 -13.73 -9.46 3.84
CA GLN A 113 -12.98 -8.48 4.64
C GLN A 113 -13.50 -8.39 6.08
N LYS A 114 -14.84 -8.37 6.28
CA LYS A 114 -15.45 -8.40 7.63
C LYS A 114 -15.09 -9.67 8.41
N LYS A 115 -14.85 -10.77 7.74
CA LYS A 115 -14.40 -12.03 8.34
C LYS A 115 -12.89 -12.12 8.53
N HIS A 116 -12.13 -11.08 8.17
CA HIS A 116 -10.67 -11.06 8.18
C HIS A 116 -10.01 -12.22 7.39
N ILE A 117 -10.66 -12.64 6.31
CA ILE A 117 -10.12 -13.65 5.39
C ILE A 117 -9.34 -12.97 4.27
N LEU A 118 -9.78 -11.77 3.88
CA LEU A 118 -9.22 -10.98 2.79
C LEU A 118 -8.87 -9.59 3.28
N SER A 119 -7.70 -9.08 2.91
CA SER A 119 -7.28 -7.69 3.10
C SER A 119 -6.96 -7.06 1.76
N GLN A 120 -7.04 -5.74 1.67
CA GLN A 120 -6.65 -4.98 0.50
C GLN A 120 -5.45 -4.11 0.84
N ARG A 121 -4.41 -4.15 0.01
CA ARG A 121 -3.22 -3.30 0.13
C ARG A 121 -3.49 -1.91 -0.46
N ASP A 122 -2.63 -0.96 -0.16
CA ASP A 122 -2.66 0.38 -0.76
C ASP A 122 -2.53 0.34 -2.30
N SER A 123 -1.90 -0.72 -2.84
CA SER A 123 -1.83 -1.03 -4.29
C SER A 123 -3.14 -1.53 -4.90
N LEU A 124 -4.25 -1.52 -4.15
CA LEU A 124 -5.55 -2.10 -4.49
C LEU A 124 -5.55 -3.63 -4.65
N GLU A 125 -4.43 -4.30 -4.41
CA GLU A 125 -4.32 -5.76 -4.50
C GLU A 125 -4.93 -6.44 -3.27
N TYR A 126 -5.70 -7.49 -3.48
CA TYR A 126 -6.23 -8.33 -2.41
C TYR A 126 -5.23 -9.38 -1.98
N VAL A 127 -5.12 -9.60 -0.67
CA VAL A 127 -4.23 -10.59 -0.05
C VAL A 127 -5.04 -11.50 0.86
N LEU A 128 -4.77 -12.81 0.79
CA LEU A 128 -5.34 -13.78 1.70
C LEU A 128 -4.67 -13.69 3.07
N LEU A 129 -5.47 -13.53 4.11
CA LEU A 129 -4.98 -13.56 5.49
C LEU A 129 -4.97 -15.02 5.99
N THR A 130 -3.94 -15.38 6.77
CA THR A 130 -3.88 -16.69 7.41
C THR A 130 -4.73 -16.71 8.67
N ALA A 131 -5.38 -17.82 8.96
CA ALA A 131 -6.24 -18.00 10.15
C ALA A 131 -5.51 -17.77 11.50
N ASN A 132 -4.18 -17.87 11.51
CA ASN A 132 -3.31 -17.55 12.64
C ASN A 132 -2.62 -16.18 12.48
N GLY A 133 -2.90 -15.49 11.39
CA GLY A 133 -2.45 -14.12 11.22
C GLY A 133 -3.30 -13.27 12.16
N VAL A 134 -2.79 -13.05 13.38
CA VAL A 134 -3.08 -11.80 14.08
C VAL A 134 -3.07 -10.76 12.99
N ASP A 135 -4.17 -10.04 12.82
CA ASP A 135 -4.28 -9.01 11.80
C ASP A 135 -3.23 -7.94 12.14
N VAL A 136 -2.00 -8.21 11.69
CA VAL A 136 -0.85 -7.34 11.93
C VAL A 136 -1.22 -5.93 11.50
N GLN A 137 -1.94 -5.83 10.37
CA GLN A 137 -2.40 -4.56 9.84
C GLN A 137 -3.42 -3.89 10.77
N LYS A 138 -4.39 -4.65 11.30
CA LYS A 138 -5.39 -4.14 12.23
C LYS A 138 -4.80 -3.84 13.62
N ASN A 139 -3.85 -4.65 14.08
CA ASN A 139 -3.12 -4.36 15.31
C ASN A 139 -2.21 -3.15 15.13
N VAL A 140 -1.59 -3.00 13.95
CA VAL A 140 -0.84 -1.81 13.55
C VAL A 140 -1.76 -0.59 13.50
N GLU A 141 -2.92 -0.67 12.86
CA GLU A 141 -3.90 0.43 12.81
C GLU A 141 -4.45 0.78 14.21
N ASN A 142 -4.77 -0.21 15.03
CA ASN A 142 -5.22 0.02 16.40
C ASN A 142 -4.11 0.63 17.26
N TYR A 143 -2.88 0.18 17.10
CA TYR A 143 -1.72 0.74 17.80
C TYR A 143 -1.45 2.17 17.35
N VAL A 144 -1.50 2.44 16.04
CA VAL A 144 -1.38 3.79 15.46
C VAL A 144 -2.46 4.71 16.03
N ASN A 145 -3.72 4.26 16.04
CA ASN A 145 -4.83 5.07 16.52
C ASN A 145 -4.78 5.32 18.05
N LEU A 146 -4.25 4.36 18.82
CA LEU A 146 -4.24 4.46 20.30
C LEU A 146 -2.97 5.11 20.87
N LYS A 147 -1.80 4.88 20.25
CA LYS A 147 -0.52 5.33 20.81
C LYS A 147 0.19 6.40 20.00
N VAL A 148 -0.11 6.52 18.71
CA VAL A 148 0.69 7.30 17.76
C VAL A 148 0.04 8.62 17.36
N SER A 149 -1.11 8.98 17.96
CA SER A 149 -1.78 10.27 17.69
C SER A 149 -0.90 11.51 17.96
N ASN A 150 0.22 11.37 18.67
CA ASN A 150 1.11 12.47 19.06
C ASN A 150 2.56 12.31 18.56
N ILE A 151 2.84 11.43 17.61
CA ILE A 151 4.21 11.35 17.05
C ILE A 151 4.47 12.54 16.13
N ASN A 152 5.50 13.30 16.46
CA ASN A 152 6.05 14.31 15.59
C ASN A 152 6.86 13.64 14.47
N CYS A 153 6.29 13.57 13.26
CA CYS A 153 6.93 12.94 12.11
C CYS A 153 8.26 13.61 11.73
N ALA A 154 8.40 14.91 11.96
CA ALA A 154 9.63 15.63 11.70
C ALA A 154 10.77 15.19 12.63
N GLU A 155 10.48 15.02 13.93
CA GLU A 155 11.45 14.51 14.91
C GLU A 155 11.85 13.06 14.62
N LEU A 156 10.90 12.21 14.22
CA LEU A 156 11.19 10.83 13.85
C LEU A 156 12.13 10.76 12.66
N LEU A 157 11.84 11.54 11.61
CA LEU A 157 12.69 11.59 10.42
C LEU A 157 14.07 12.18 10.71
N GLU A 158 14.16 13.23 11.51
CA GLU A 158 15.46 13.81 11.88
C GLU A 158 16.33 12.82 12.66
N LYS A 159 15.71 11.97 13.49
CA LYS A 159 16.40 10.91 14.24
C LYS A 159 16.95 9.81 13.33
N ASP A 160 16.11 9.29 12.42
CA ASP A 160 16.43 8.10 11.62
C ASP A 160 17.09 8.46 10.27
N PHE A 161 16.81 9.67 9.74
CA PHE A 161 17.31 10.17 8.45
C PHE A 161 17.76 11.62 8.56
N PRO A 162 18.80 11.95 9.36
CA PRO A 162 19.23 13.33 9.56
C PRO A 162 19.69 13.96 8.25
N LEU A 163 19.16 15.14 7.93
CA LEU A 163 19.43 15.84 6.67
C LEU A 163 20.78 16.57 6.64
N GLY A 164 21.30 16.92 7.80
CA GLY A 164 22.54 17.69 7.91
C GLY A 164 22.42 19.13 7.37
N PHE A 165 23.45 19.61 6.70
CA PHE A 165 23.54 20.99 6.21
C PHE A 165 24.16 21.06 4.80
N VAL A 166 23.99 22.21 4.14
CA VAL A 166 24.60 22.53 2.85
C VAL A 166 25.57 23.70 3.02
N LEU A 167 26.78 23.56 2.47
CA LEU A 167 27.76 24.61 2.40
C LEU A 167 27.72 25.24 1.00
N PRO A 168 27.44 26.55 0.87
CA PRO A 168 27.57 27.26 -0.39
C PRO A 168 29.05 27.55 -0.67
N ARG A 169 29.81 26.55 -1.13
CA ARG A 169 31.28 26.57 -1.22
C ARG A 169 31.79 27.73 -2.02
N GLU A 170 31.29 27.94 -3.23
CA GLU A 170 31.73 29.04 -4.10
C GLU A 170 31.56 30.41 -3.45
N TYR A 171 30.46 30.61 -2.73
CA TYR A 171 30.22 31.85 -1.99
C TYR A 171 31.19 32.00 -0.81
N ASN A 172 31.36 30.93 -0.03
CA ASN A 172 32.24 30.91 1.13
C ASN A 172 33.71 31.21 0.74
N ASP A 173 34.17 30.55 -0.33
CA ASP A 173 35.55 30.76 -0.86
C ASP A 173 35.76 32.18 -1.40
N ARG A 174 34.77 32.69 -2.15
CA ARG A 174 34.86 34.04 -2.74
C ARG A 174 34.89 35.15 -1.71
N PHE A 175 34.16 34.99 -0.61
CA PHE A 175 34.03 36.02 0.42
C PHE A 175 34.82 35.74 1.70
N SER A 176 35.61 34.67 1.73
CA SER A 176 36.37 34.20 2.88
C SER A 176 35.55 34.13 4.17
N MET A 177 34.32 33.64 4.08
CA MET A 177 33.39 33.49 5.21
C MET A 177 32.83 32.07 5.23
N LEU A 178 32.43 31.59 6.41
CA LEU A 178 31.79 30.30 6.58
C LEU A 178 30.31 30.53 6.80
N ARG A 179 29.52 30.26 5.76
CA ARG A 179 28.05 30.22 5.85
C ARG A 179 27.55 28.79 5.61
N TYR A 180 26.45 28.43 6.24
CA TYR A 180 25.81 27.13 6.05
C TYR A 180 24.29 27.25 6.06
N PHE A 181 23.64 26.37 5.28
CA PHE A 181 22.21 26.18 5.23
C PHE A 181 21.86 24.93 5.97
N LYS A 182 21.04 25.03 7.00
CA LYS A 182 20.50 23.89 7.73
C LYS A 182 19.33 23.28 6.94
N LYS A 183 19.30 21.96 6.81
CA LYS A 183 18.15 21.25 6.25
C LYS A 183 17.31 20.71 7.39
N VAL A 184 15.99 20.88 7.31
CA VAL A 184 15.06 20.42 8.36
C VAL A 184 13.80 19.86 7.77
N TYR A 185 13.24 18.85 8.42
CA TYR A 185 11.86 18.43 8.21
C TYR A 185 10.96 19.31 9.08
N MET A 186 9.81 19.73 8.55
CA MET A 186 8.87 20.57 9.30
C MET A 186 7.44 20.22 8.93
N ASP A 187 6.57 20.15 9.93
CA ASP A 187 5.13 20.10 9.71
C ASP A 187 4.61 21.44 9.20
N ALA A 188 3.67 21.40 8.26
CA ALA A 188 3.05 22.61 7.69
C ALA A 188 2.52 23.55 8.77
N ARG A 189 1.89 23.01 9.82
CA ARG A 189 1.31 23.77 10.92
C ARG A 189 2.37 24.49 11.74
N VAL A 190 3.55 23.89 11.87
CA VAL A 190 4.68 24.53 12.57
C VAL A 190 5.17 25.74 11.79
N LEU A 191 5.31 25.63 10.45
CA LEU A 191 5.70 26.75 9.60
C LEU A 191 4.67 27.89 9.65
N LEU A 192 3.38 27.59 9.65
CA LEU A 192 2.31 28.58 9.74
C LEU A 192 2.31 29.41 11.03
N ASN A 193 2.98 28.95 12.09
CA ASN A 193 3.13 29.72 13.34
C ASN A 193 4.20 30.82 13.26
N TYR A 194 5.11 30.77 12.28
CA TYR A 194 6.14 31.78 12.11
C TYR A 194 5.58 33.01 11.39
N LYS A 195 5.81 34.18 11.99
CA LYS A 195 5.33 35.47 11.45
C LYS A 195 6.31 36.11 10.47
N SER A 196 7.58 35.73 10.51
CA SER A 196 8.62 36.28 9.62
C SER A 196 9.76 35.27 9.42
N GLY A 197 10.41 35.33 8.24
CA GLY A 197 11.59 34.50 7.95
C GLY A 197 12.75 34.77 8.90
N LYS A 198 12.94 36.03 9.35
CA LYS A 198 13.97 36.39 10.31
C LYS A 198 13.82 35.69 11.66
N GLN A 199 12.59 35.54 12.14
CA GLN A 199 12.33 34.80 13.36
C GLN A 199 12.71 33.32 13.21
N LEU A 200 12.33 32.70 12.08
CA LEU A 200 12.65 31.32 11.76
C LEU A 200 14.16 31.08 11.72
N LEU A 201 14.94 31.90 11.01
CA LEU A 201 16.40 31.81 10.97
C LEU A 201 17.06 31.97 12.33
N LYS A 202 16.54 32.87 13.17
CA LYS A 202 17.00 33.04 14.54
C LYS A 202 16.77 31.83 15.42
N ASP A 203 15.60 31.22 15.33
CA ASP A 203 15.22 30.05 16.15
C ASP A 203 16.06 28.83 15.75
N TYR A 204 16.40 28.67 14.47
CA TYR A 204 17.28 27.61 13.99
C TYR A 204 18.76 27.91 14.05
N ALA A 205 19.15 29.16 14.44
CA ALA A 205 20.54 29.63 14.58
C ALA A 205 21.41 29.27 13.35
N CYS A 206 20.95 29.61 12.15
CA CYS A 206 21.63 29.33 10.88
C CYS A 206 21.60 30.52 9.92
N ASP A 207 22.53 30.53 8.97
CA ASP A 207 22.64 31.60 7.95
C ASP A 207 21.55 31.47 6.88
N GLY A 208 21.05 30.25 6.69
CA GLY A 208 19.95 29.94 5.79
C GLY A 208 19.36 28.55 6.11
N ILE A 209 18.16 28.32 5.64
CA ILE A 209 17.41 27.10 5.96
C ILE A 209 16.71 26.53 4.72
N VAL A 210 16.79 25.21 4.58
CA VAL A 210 16.03 24.45 3.58
C VAL A 210 15.01 23.61 4.33
N ILE A 211 13.73 23.88 4.15
CA ILE A 211 12.63 23.26 4.86
C ILE A 211 11.94 22.26 3.94
N TYR A 212 11.87 21.00 4.36
CA TYR A 212 11.07 19.97 3.70
C TYR A 212 9.75 19.83 4.44
N ILE A 213 8.66 20.32 3.82
CA ILE A 213 7.34 20.27 4.41
C ILE A 213 6.77 18.86 4.32
N LEU A 214 6.41 18.31 5.48
CA LEU A 214 5.76 17.01 5.62
C LEU A 214 4.24 17.20 5.64
N SER A 215 3.54 16.37 4.88
CA SER A 215 2.08 16.25 4.87
C SER A 215 1.32 17.58 4.74
N VAL A 216 0.88 17.87 3.53
CA VAL A 216 0.06 19.06 3.28
C VAL A 216 -1.33 18.64 2.82
N GLY A 217 -2.35 18.92 3.63
CA GLY A 217 -3.75 18.86 3.21
C GLY A 217 -4.03 19.89 2.12
N LYS A 218 -5.08 19.70 1.33
CA LYS A 218 -5.44 20.66 0.25
C LYS A 218 -5.65 22.08 0.77
N ASP A 219 -6.31 22.20 1.93
CA ASP A 219 -6.62 23.49 2.55
C ASP A 219 -5.36 24.13 3.16
N GLU A 220 -4.47 23.32 3.72
CA GLU A 220 -3.18 23.77 4.27
C GLU A 220 -2.22 24.26 3.17
N GLN A 221 -2.27 23.67 1.97
CA GLN A 221 -1.43 24.08 0.85
C GLN A 221 -1.71 25.53 0.42
N ALA A 222 -2.97 25.92 0.34
CA ALA A 222 -3.34 27.30 -0.01
C ALA A 222 -2.87 28.30 1.08
N LEU A 223 -3.02 27.94 2.34
CA LEU A 223 -2.54 28.74 3.47
C LEU A 223 -1.01 28.87 3.48
N LEU A 224 -0.31 27.76 3.22
CA LEU A 224 1.15 27.78 3.11
C LEU A 224 1.64 28.69 2.00
N LEU A 225 1.06 28.61 0.81
CA LEU A 225 1.44 29.47 -0.32
C LEU A 225 1.23 30.95 0.00
N SER A 226 0.15 31.29 0.72
CA SER A 226 -0.06 32.67 1.18
C SER A 226 0.94 33.10 2.25
N GLN A 227 1.34 32.19 3.14
CA GLN A 227 2.34 32.49 4.17
C GLN A 227 3.76 32.62 3.59
N ILE A 228 4.11 31.80 2.59
CA ILE A 228 5.43 31.84 1.93
C ILE A 228 5.68 33.23 1.34
N SER A 229 4.65 33.88 0.79
CA SER A 229 4.79 35.25 0.28
C SER A 229 5.18 36.26 1.36
N THR A 230 4.95 35.98 2.63
CA THR A 230 5.40 36.85 3.75
C THR A 230 6.89 36.68 4.07
N PHE A 231 7.56 35.69 3.50
CA PHE A 231 8.99 35.41 3.66
C PHE A 231 9.85 35.97 2.49
N ASP A 232 9.21 36.62 1.51
CA ASP A 232 9.90 37.15 0.30
C ASP A 232 11.08 38.08 0.64
N ASP A 233 11.07 38.75 1.79
CA ASP A 233 12.16 39.57 2.28
C ASP A 233 13.36 38.78 2.84
N THR A 234 13.29 37.43 2.81
CA THR A 234 14.31 36.57 3.42
C THR A 234 14.74 35.50 2.40
N PRO A 235 15.62 35.84 1.43
CA PRO A 235 16.04 34.92 0.36
C PRO A 235 16.84 33.71 0.86
N GLU A 236 17.24 33.70 2.11
CA GLU A 236 17.98 32.62 2.76
C GLU A 236 17.07 31.43 3.16
N ILE A 237 15.77 31.51 2.90
CA ILE A 237 14.81 30.47 3.20
C ILE A 237 14.36 29.78 1.92
N ILE A 238 14.56 28.46 1.85
CA ILE A 238 14.08 27.60 0.76
C ILE A 238 13.04 26.66 1.32
N ILE A 239 11.83 26.66 0.76
CA ILE A 239 10.73 25.79 1.19
C ILE A 239 10.42 24.80 0.08
N CYS A 240 10.56 23.52 0.40
CA CYS A 240 10.28 22.41 -0.49
C CYS A 240 8.93 21.78 -0.14
N ILE A 241 7.96 21.86 -1.05
CA ILE A 241 6.63 21.29 -0.90
C ILE A 241 6.48 20.15 -1.92
N SER A 242 6.05 18.98 -1.47
CA SER A 242 5.79 17.86 -2.38
C SER A 242 4.52 18.09 -3.21
N ASN A 243 4.63 17.89 -4.53
CA ASN A 243 3.47 17.92 -5.42
C ASN A 243 2.61 16.64 -5.36
N TYR A 244 3.11 15.60 -4.71
CA TYR A 244 2.42 14.32 -4.61
C TYR A 244 1.65 14.23 -3.29
N LYS A 245 0.37 13.82 -3.38
CA LYS A 245 -0.44 13.42 -2.22
C LYS A 245 0.06 12.07 -1.71
N TYR A 246 1.11 12.09 -0.93
CA TYR A 246 1.53 10.92 -0.19
C TYR A 246 0.99 11.05 1.23
N ASP A 247 0.28 10.03 1.70
CA ASP A 247 -0.09 9.92 3.12
C ASP A 247 1.13 9.46 3.92
N PHE A 248 2.13 10.35 3.91
CA PHE A 248 3.45 10.11 4.47
C PHE A 248 3.39 9.95 5.98
N GLU A 249 2.48 10.68 6.61
CA GLU A 249 2.27 10.63 8.05
C GLU A 249 1.82 9.25 8.53
N ASN A 250 0.82 8.67 7.87
CA ASN A 250 0.35 7.34 8.21
C ASN A 250 1.39 6.25 7.92
N GLN A 251 2.20 6.42 6.88
CA GLN A 251 3.25 5.46 6.58
C GLN A 251 4.42 5.53 7.56
N LEU A 252 4.85 6.73 7.96
CA LEU A 252 5.85 6.90 9.01
C LEU A 252 5.38 6.38 10.37
N LYS A 253 4.13 6.63 10.70
CA LYS A 253 3.51 6.08 11.91
C LYS A 253 3.50 4.55 11.91
N LYS A 254 3.27 3.92 10.76
CA LYS A 254 3.39 2.45 10.60
C LYS A 254 4.82 1.97 10.75
N LEU A 255 5.80 2.67 10.18
CA LEU A 255 7.23 2.32 10.27
C LEU A 255 7.78 2.41 11.70
N SER A 256 7.36 3.41 12.49
CA SER A 256 7.82 3.59 13.87
C SER A 256 7.53 2.41 14.79
N GLN A 257 6.61 1.51 14.40
CA GLN A 257 6.26 0.32 15.17
C GLN A 257 7.25 -0.83 15.00
N PHE A 258 8.03 -0.82 13.91
CA PHE A 258 9.01 -1.85 13.63
C PHE A 258 10.40 -1.50 14.15
N THR A 259 10.58 -0.26 14.63
CA THR A 259 11.85 0.25 15.16
C THR A 259 11.92 0.32 16.69
N THR A 260 10.86 -0.05 17.39
CA THR A 260 10.82 -0.23 18.85
C THR A 260 10.79 -1.70 19.20
#